data_63e433f29ce0e5dbac761d2db9278e23
#
_entry.id   63e433f29ce0e5dbac761d2db9278e23
#
_cell.length_a   1.000
_cell.length_b   1.000
_cell.length_c   1.000
_cell.angle_alpha   90.00
_cell.angle_beta   90.00
_cell.angle_gamma   90.00
#
_symmetry.space_group_name_H-M   'P 1'
#
loop_
_entity.id
_entity.type
_entity.pdbx_description
1 polymer ?
#
loop_
_entity_poly.entity_id
_entity_poly.type
_entity_poly.pdbx_seq_one_letter_code
_entity_poly.pdbx_strand_id
1 'polypeptide(L)'
;MFTILKKIEDLTVTIVGLGVIGAAFAQSFKEIGIKTVYGIDIDEETLKKAEEKSIINKGFIETKEPLEKSDFVVITLYPNLMKSFFVNNIDNFKENAIITDVVGIKEKIIGDINPIMEKIRIQSGKNIDFIFGHPMAGREKRGIDFADSKVFKNANYIIIKDEKNKRENLELLSEIVKLMGFKKVSFLTAQEHDEIIAFTSQLTHAIAVSLVNSDSEKYDTNRFIGDSYRDLTRIAKINEDLWAELFMGNKKNLLEMIQQFEKELDIIKDALNNNDLGTLKEKFIMSTRRREKID
;
A
#
# COMPACT_ATOMS: atom_id res chain seq x y z
N MET A 1 -9.02 -19.04 -19.52
CA MET A 1 -9.79 -18.58 -18.34
C MET A 1 -10.10 -19.71 -17.36
N PHE A 2 -10.83 -20.76 -17.71
CA PHE A 2 -11.14 -21.89 -16.81
C PHE A 2 -9.92 -22.60 -16.19
N THR A 3 -8.85 -22.79 -16.93
CA THR A 3 -7.62 -23.47 -16.48
C THR A 3 -6.83 -22.61 -15.47
N ILE A 4 -6.83 -21.28 -15.63
CA ILE A 4 -6.15 -20.34 -14.72
C ILE A 4 -6.91 -20.25 -13.40
N LEU A 5 -8.24 -20.13 -13.43
CA LEU A 5 -9.08 -20.10 -12.23
C LEU A 5 -8.90 -21.34 -11.37
N LYS A 6 -8.93 -22.54 -11.98
CA LYS A 6 -8.69 -23.81 -11.26
C LYS A 6 -7.30 -23.87 -10.63
N LYS A 7 -6.28 -23.27 -11.28
CA LYS A 7 -4.92 -23.17 -10.74
C LYS A 7 -4.88 -22.21 -9.52
N ILE A 8 -5.64 -21.10 -9.55
CA ILE A 8 -5.70 -20.11 -8.46
C ILE A 8 -6.36 -20.73 -7.22
N GLU A 9 -7.49 -21.41 -7.35
CA GLU A 9 -8.22 -22.03 -6.23
C GLU A 9 -7.40 -23.08 -5.45
N ASP A 10 -6.44 -23.73 -6.09
CA ASP A 10 -5.61 -24.76 -5.50
C ASP A 10 -4.31 -24.23 -4.84
N LEU A 11 -4.06 -22.93 -4.95
CA LEU A 11 -2.92 -22.30 -4.26
C LEU A 11 -3.09 -22.35 -2.73
N THR A 12 -2.00 -22.62 -2.05
CA THR A 12 -1.89 -22.33 -0.61
C THR A 12 -1.32 -20.92 -0.45
N VAL A 13 -2.07 -20.06 0.21
CA VAL A 13 -1.73 -18.65 0.40
C VAL A 13 -1.43 -18.36 1.86
N THR A 14 -0.39 -17.60 2.15
CA THR A 14 -0.12 -17.05 3.48
C THR A 14 -0.13 -15.53 3.46
N ILE A 15 -0.82 -14.93 4.43
CA ILE A 15 -0.79 -13.50 4.70
C ILE A 15 0.08 -13.26 5.93
N VAL A 16 1.09 -12.42 5.82
CA VAL A 16 1.98 -12.03 6.91
C VAL A 16 1.58 -10.65 7.43
N GLY A 17 1.06 -10.60 8.64
CA GLY A 17 0.42 -9.44 9.24
C GLY A 17 -1.08 -9.38 8.93
N LEU A 18 -1.93 -9.52 9.94
CA LEU A 18 -3.40 -9.48 9.80
C LEU A 18 -4.00 -8.15 10.30
N GLY A 19 -3.32 -7.04 10.00
CA GLY A 19 -3.87 -5.71 10.15
C GLY A 19 -5.03 -5.45 9.17
N VAL A 20 -5.46 -4.20 9.03
CA VAL A 20 -6.59 -3.82 8.13
C VAL A 20 -6.40 -4.34 6.71
N ILE A 21 -5.22 -4.15 6.11
CA ILE A 21 -4.95 -4.54 4.72
C ILE A 21 -4.73 -6.05 4.60
N GLY A 22 -3.94 -6.65 5.49
CA GLY A 22 -3.69 -8.10 5.44
C GLY A 22 -4.96 -8.92 5.62
N ALA A 23 -5.82 -8.55 6.57
CA ALA A 23 -7.11 -9.21 6.75
C ALA A 23 -8.06 -8.98 5.57
N ALA A 24 -8.02 -7.79 4.92
CA ALA A 24 -8.78 -7.54 3.69
C ALA A 24 -8.29 -8.42 2.53
N PHE A 25 -6.96 -8.63 2.40
CA PHE A 25 -6.41 -9.61 1.44
C PHE A 25 -6.86 -11.02 1.76
N ALA A 26 -6.77 -11.46 3.03
CA ALA A 26 -7.21 -12.79 3.44
C ALA A 26 -8.69 -13.02 3.09
N GLN A 27 -9.56 -12.06 3.39
CA GLN A 27 -10.97 -12.07 3.02
C GLN A 27 -11.15 -12.16 1.51
N SER A 28 -10.45 -11.34 0.74
CA SER A 28 -10.53 -11.35 -0.73
C SER A 28 -10.07 -12.68 -1.32
N PHE A 29 -9.02 -13.30 -0.78
CA PHE A 29 -8.59 -14.63 -1.23
C PHE A 29 -9.67 -15.68 -0.99
N LYS A 30 -10.36 -15.65 0.15
CA LYS A 30 -11.49 -16.56 0.39
C LYS A 30 -12.65 -16.30 -0.57
N GLU A 31 -12.96 -15.04 -0.85
CA GLU A 31 -14.05 -14.64 -1.76
C GLU A 31 -13.79 -15.07 -3.20
N ILE A 32 -12.55 -15.08 -3.68
CA ILE A 32 -12.18 -15.56 -5.03
C ILE A 32 -11.99 -17.08 -5.11
N GLY A 33 -12.25 -17.81 -4.02
CA GLY A 33 -12.30 -19.28 -4.00
C GLY A 33 -11.02 -19.99 -3.58
N ILE A 34 -10.00 -19.29 -3.04
CA ILE A 34 -8.79 -19.93 -2.50
C ILE A 34 -9.18 -20.84 -1.33
N LYS A 35 -8.84 -22.13 -1.45
CA LYS A 35 -9.21 -23.16 -0.46
C LYS A 35 -8.41 -23.03 0.83
N THR A 36 -7.12 -22.73 0.72
CA THR A 36 -6.20 -22.69 1.86
C THR A 36 -5.58 -21.30 1.99
N VAL A 37 -6.01 -20.56 3.02
CA VAL A 37 -5.46 -19.26 3.39
C VAL A 37 -4.95 -19.36 4.84
N TYR A 38 -3.66 -19.17 5.03
CA TYR A 38 -3.01 -19.09 6.34
C TYR A 38 -2.78 -17.62 6.72
N GLY A 39 -2.75 -17.35 8.02
CA GLY A 39 -2.38 -16.06 8.56
C GLY A 39 -1.20 -16.18 9.51
N ILE A 40 -0.24 -15.27 9.41
CA ILE A 40 0.84 -15.11 10.39
C ILE A 40 0.65 -13.75 11.04
N ASP A 41 0.58 -13.71 12.36
CA ASP A 41 0.56 -12.49 13.15
C ASP A 41 1.21 -12.75 14.52
N ILE A 42 1.74 -11.72 15.16
CA ILE A 42 2.32 -11.82 16.52
C ILE A 42 1.24 -11.77 17.61
N ASP A 43 0.02 -11.33 17.26
CA ASP A 43 -1.11 -11.19 18.17
C ASP A 43 -2.07 -12.38 18.05
N GLU A 44 -2.10 -13.22 19.08
CA GLU A 44 -2.97 -14.40 19.14
C GLU A 44 -4.47 -14.05 19.04
N GLU A 45 -4.88 -12.92 19.58
CA GLU A 45 -6.28 -12.48 19.51
C GLU A 45 -6.68 -12.13 18.07
N THR A 46 -5.79 -11.48 17.33
CA THR A 46 -5.98 -11.20 15.89
C THR A 46 -6.11 -12.50 15.08
N LEU A 47 -5.25 -13.49 15.33
CA LEU A 47 -5.32 -14.80 14.68
C LEU A 47 -6.64 -15.51 14.96
N LYS A 48 -7.05 -15.55 16.23
CA LYS A 48 -8.32 -16.14 16.65
C LYS A 48 -9.52 -15.48 15.98
N LYS A 49 -9.56 -14.15 15.97
CA LYS A 49 -10.61 -13.38 15.25
C LYS A 49 -10.64 -13.69 13.76
N ALA A 50 -9.48 -13.85 13.12
CA ALA A 50 -9.41 -14.18 11.70
C ALA A 50 -9.96 -15.57 11.39
N GLU A 51 -9.70 -16.55 12.25
CA GLU A 51 -10.28 -17.91 12.16
C GLU A 51 -11.79 -17.88 12.41
N GLU A 52 -12.26 -17.22 13.48
CA GLU A 52 -13.68 -17.08 13.81
C GLU A 52 -14.48 -16.42 12.68
N LYS A 53 -13.89 -15.41 12.02
CA LYS A 53 -14.48 -14.76 10.84
C LYS A 53 -14.32 -15.61 9.56
N SER A 54 -13.68 -16.77 9.61
CA SER A 54 -13.42 -17.66 8.48
C SER A 54 -12.69 -17.00 7.31
N ILE A 55 -11.92 -15.95 7.56
CA ILE A 55 -11.09 -15.28 6.55
C ILE A 55 -9.73 -15.96 6.37
N ILE A 56 -9.31 -16.76 7.34
CA ILE A 56 -8.19 -17.70 7.24
C ILE A 56 -8.63 -19.10 7.63
N ASN A 57 -7.89 -20.12 7.18
CA ASN A 57 -8.12 -21.52 7.60
C ASN A 57 -7.40 -21.84 8.91
N LYS A 58 -6.21 -21.21 9.12
CA LYS A 58 -5.39 -21.41 10.31
C LYS A 58 -4.46 -20.22 10.52
N GLY A 59 -4.36 -19.77 11.77
CA GLY A 59 -3.42 -18.76 12.24
C GLY A 59 -2.14 -19.37 12.78
N PHE A 60 -1.04 -18.64 12.69
CA PHE A 60 0.27 -19.06 13.16
C PHE A 60 1.03 -17.88 13.78
N ILE A 61 1.60 -18.08 14.98
CA ILE A 61 2.64 -17.21 15.53
C ILE A 61 3.98 -17.53 14.88
N GLU A 62 4.30 -18.83 14.77
CA GLU A 62 5.52 -19.31 14.15
C GLU A 62 5.42 -19.30 12.62
N THR A 63 6.47 -18.83 11.97
CA THR A 63 6.46 -18.56 10.53
C THR A 63 6.78 -19.76 9.66
N LYS A 64 7.53 -20.76 10.19
CA LYS A 64 8.13 -21.83 9.40
C LYS A 64 7.09 -22.67 8.67
N GLU A 65 6.15 -23.27 9.40
CA GLU A 65 5.16 -24.18 8.81
C GLU A 65 4.34 -23.56 7.68
N PRO A 66 3.73 -22.36 7.86
CA PRO A 66 2.93 -21.75 6.81
C PRO A 66 3.77 -21.32 5.60
N LEU A 67 5.01 -20.82 5.80
CA LEU A 67 5.87 -20.40 4.69
C LEU A 67 6.37 -21.59 3.85
N GLU A 68 6.72 -22.72 4.49
CA GLU A 68 7.13 -23.95 3.79
C GLU A 68 6.01 -24.57 2.92
N LYS A 69 4.75 -24.30 3.26
CA LYS A 69 3.58 -24.84 2.56
C LYS A 69 3.03 -23.91 1.48
N SER A 70 3.35 -22.63 1.52
CA SER A 70 2.68 -21.63 0.69
C SER A 70 3.28 -21.45 -0.67
N ASP A 71 2.40 -21.52 -1.69
CA ASP A 71 2.72 -21.19 -3.07
C ASP A 71 2.77 -19.68 -3.31
N PHE A 72 1.95 -18.94 -2.54
CA PHE A 72 1.82 -17.49 -2.65
C PHE A 72 1.82 -16.85 -1.26
N VAL A 73 2.66 -15.82 -1.07
CA VAL A 73 2.80 -15.10 0.21
C VAL A 73 2.60 -13.61 0.01
N VAL A 74 1.69 -13.02 0.78
CA VAL A 74 1.49 -11.56 0.81
C VAL A 74 2.02 -11.01 2.12
N ILE A 75 2.96 -10.06 2.04
CA ILE A 75 3.57 -9.43 3.20
C ILE A 75 2.95 -8.05 3.41
N THR A 76 2.26 -7.89 4.53
CA THR A 76 1.54 -6.68 4.90
C THR A 76 2.10 -6.04 6.17
N LEU A 77 3.40 -6.14 6.33
CA LEU A 77 4.15 -5.57 7.45
C LEU A 77 4.51 -4.09 7.19
N TYR A 78 4.84 -3.38 8.26
CA TYR A 78 5.39 -2.03 8.16
C TYR A 78 6.77 -2.05 7.47
N PRO A 79 7.14 -0.97 6.75
CA PRO A 79 8.38 -0.91 5.97
C PRO A 79 9.64 -1.35 6.75
N ASN A 80 9.78 -0.88 7.99
CA ASN A 80 10.97 -1.20 8.81
C ASN A 80 11.04 -2.66 9.26
N LEU A 81 9.93 -3.39 9.26
CA LEU A 81 9.88 -4.80 9.63
C LEU A 81 10.21 -5.74 8.47
N MET A 82 10.11 -5.27 7.23
CA MET A 82 10.29 -6.07 6.02
C MET A 82 11.64 -6.77 5.99
N LYS A 83 12.72 -6.01 6.18
CA LYS A 83 14.08 -6.53 6.11
C LYS A 83 14.36 -7.61 7.14
N SER A 84 14.02 -7.37 8.41
CA SER A 84 14.23 -8.34 9.49
C SER A 84 13.39 -9.59 9.30
N PHE A 85 12.13 -9.44 8.86
CA PHE A 85 11.28 -10.57 8.55
C PHE A 85 11.91 -11.47 7.48
N PHE A 86 12.41 -10.87 6.39
CA PHE A 86 13.07 -11.62 5.32
C PHE A 86 14.33 -12.31 5.79
N VAL A 87 15.24 -11.62 6.48
CA VAL A 87 16.49 -12.20 7.00
C VAL A 87 16.22 -13.42 7.87
N ASN A 88 15.18 -13.36 8.71
CA ASN A 88 14.86 -14.42 9.67
C ASN A 88 14.11 -15.61 9.05
N ASN A 89 13.47 -15.43 7.89
CA ASN A 89 12.53 -16.42 7.35
C ASN A 89 12.87 -16.93 5.96
N ILE A 90 13.94 -16.48 5.39
CA ILE A 90 14.22 -16.72 3.98
C ILE A 90 14.38 -18.21 3.62
N ASP A 91 14.95 -19.00 4.53
CA ASP A 91 15.09 -20.45 4.35
C ASP A 91 13.75 -21.19 4.49
N ASN A 92 12.76 -20.55 5.07
CA ASN A 92 11.43 -21.13 5.31
C ASN A 92 10.51 -21.03 4.09
N PHE A 93 10.78 -20.16 3.13
CA PHE A 93 9.92 -20.06 1.94
C PHE A 93 10.01 -21.33 1.10
N LYS A 94 8.86 -21.77 0.59
CA LYS A 94 8.74 -22.91 -0.34
C LYS A 94 9.52 -22.63 -1.62
N GLU A 95 10.11 -23.68 -2.20
CA GLU A 95 10.70 -23.60 -3.54
C GLU A 95 9.67 -23.16 -4.58
N ASN A 96 10.03 -22.20 -5.42
CA ASN A 96 9.14 -21.55 -6.40
C ASN A 96 7.97 -20.75 -5.80
N ALA A 97 8.02 -20.38 -4.51
CA ALA A 97 7.03 -19.48 -3.93
C ALA A 97 7.03 -18.11 -4.64
N ILE A 98 5.86 -17.57 -4.80
CA ILE A 98 5.65 -16.20 -5.26
C ILE A 98 5.39 -15.34 -4.01
N ILE A 99 6.15 -14.27 -3.84
CA ILE A 99 6.01 -13.35 -2.72
C ILE A 99 5.63 -11.99 -3.28
N THR A 100 4.70 -11.31 -2.63
CA THR A 100 4.39 -9.91 -2.92
C THR A 100 4.26 -9.12 -1.62
N ASP A 101 4.49 -7.82 -1.69
CA ASP A 101 4.25 -6.89 -0.59
C ASP A 101 3.16 -5.86 -0.94
N VAL A 102 2.78 -5.05 0.04
CA VAL A 102 1.78 -3.99 -0.11
C VAL A 102 2.31 -2.62 0.35
N VAL A 103 3.60 -2.50 0.55
CA VAL A 103 4.22 -1.29 1.12
C VAL A 103 4.08 -0.10 0.17
N GLY A 104 3.78 1.07 0.73
CA GLY A 104 3.55 2.31 -0.03
C GLY A 104 4.81 3.06 -0.51
N ILE A 105 6.00 2.47 -0.38
CA ILE A 105 7.29 2.98 -0.90
C ILE A 105 8.06 1.82 -1.52
N LYS A 106 8.83 2.07 -2.59
CA LYS A 106 9.45 0.97 -3.35
C LYS A 106 10.96 1.03 -3.43
N GLU A 107 11.58 2.17 -3.71
CA GLU A 107 13.04 2.23 -3.84
C GLU A 107 13.76 1.72 -2.60
N LYS A 108 13.32 2.17 -1.42
CA LYS A 108 13.89 1.72 -0.14
C LYS A 108 13.69 0.21 0.07
N ILE A 109 12.47 -0.30 -0.11
CA ILE A 109 12.15 -1.71 0.13
C ILE A 109 12.90 -2.63 -0.82
N ILE A 110 12.97 -2.27 -2.09
CA ILE A 110 13.74 -3.01 -3.10
C ILE A 110 15.23 -3.01 -2.75
N GLY A 111 15.78 -1.86 -2.34
CA GLY A 111 17.16 -1.76 -1.88
C GLY A 111 17.46 -2.63 -0.65
N ASP A 112 16.51 -2.80 0.24
CA ASP A 112 16.65 -3.64 1.43
C ASP A 112 16.50 -5.14 1.13
N ILE A 113 15.60 -5.53 0.22
CA ILE A 113 15.20 -6.93 -0.03
C ILE A 113 16.03 -7.59 -1.14
N ASN A 114 16.31 -6.90 -2.26
CA ASN A 114 17.02 -7.50 -3.39
C ASN A 114 18.38 -8.09 -3.03
N PRO A 115 19.23 -7.47 -2.18
CA PRO A 115 20.49 -8.07 -1.75
C PRO A 115 20.32 -9.39 -0.99
N ILE A 116 19.23 -9.51 -0.21
CA ILE A 116 18.89 -10.72 0.55
C ILE A 116 18.48 -11.81 -0.45
N MET A 117 17.58 -11.50 -1.38
CA MET A 117 17.13 -12.43 -2.41
C MET A 117 18.28 -12.96 -3.27
N GLU A 118 19.21 -12.09 -3.68
CA GLU A 118 20.39 -12.48 -4.47
C GLU A 118 21.31 -13.41 -3.67
N LYS A 119 21.56 -13.10 -2.40
CA LYS A 119 22.38 -13.95 -1.52
C LYS A 119 21.80 -15.37 -1.43
N ILE A 120 20.51 -15.51 -1.33
CA ILE A 120 19.85 -16.81 -1.23
C ILE A 120 19.94 -17.58 -2.53
N ARG A 121 19.65 -16.92 -3.64
CA ARG A 121 19.79 -17.55 -4.96
C ARG A 121 21.19 -18.14 -5.15
N ILE A 122 22.23 -17.44 -4.70
CA ILE A 122 23.61 -17.90 -4.80
C ILE A 122 23.91 -19.03 -3.80
N GLN A 123 23.44 -18.94 -2.55
CA GLN A 123 23.83 -19.87 -1.48
C GLN A 123 22.99 -21.14 -1.42
N SER A 124 21.69 -21.06 -1.60
CA SER A 124 20.78 -22.21 -1.50
C SER A 124 20.25 -22.69 -2.84
N GLY A 125 20.43 -21.93 -3.91
CA GLY A 125 19.83 -22.21 -5.21
C GLY A 125 18.30 -22.09 -5.24
N LYS A 126 17.66 -21.65 -4.16
CA LYS A 126 16.20 -21.47 -4.10
C LYS A 126 15.72 -20.45 -5.12
N ASN A 127 14.72 -20.86 -5.87
CA ASN A 127 14.09 -20.04 -6.88
C ASN A 127 12.77 -19.47 -6.33
N ILE A 128 12.87 -18.31 -5.67
CA ILE A 128 11.73 -17.57 -5.11
C ILE A 128 11.55 -16.32 -5.97
N ASP A 129 10.30 -15.97 -6.29
CA ASP A 129 9.98 -14.80 -7.09
C ASP A 129 9.31 -13.74 -6.23
N PHE A 130 10.02 -12.62 -5.98
CA PHE A 130 9.46 -11.48 -5.25
C PHE A 130 8.96 -10.43 -6.23
N ILE A 131 7.65 -10.22 -6.26
CA ILE A 131 6.97 -9.22 -7.09
C ILE A 131 6.52 -8.08 -6.20
N PHE A 132 7.21 -6.95 -6.27
CA PHE A 132 6.87 -5.77 -5.48
C PHE A 132 5.55 -5.16 -5.97
N GLY A 133 4.58 -5.03 -5.05
CA GLY A 133 3.24 -4.55 -5.36
C GLY A 133 2.78 -3.42 -4.43
N HIS A 134 1.81 -2.63 -4.88
CA HIS A 134 1.17 -1.60 -4.04
C HIS A 134 -0.31 -1.47 -4.40
N PRO A 135 -1.24 -1.93 -3.54
CA PRO A 135 -2.65 -1.66 -3.69
C PRO A 135 -2.91 -0.18 -3.37
N MET A 136 -3.44 0.58 -4.33
CA MET A 136 -3.86 1.97 -4.12
C MET A 136 -5.19 2.01 -3.36
N ALA A 137 -5.19 1.38 -2.18
CA ALA A 137 -6.34 1.19 -1.31
C ALA A 137 -5.87 1.19 0.14
N GLY A 138 -6.61 1.87 0.99
CA GLY A 138 -6.32 1.96 2.41
C GLY A 138 -7.51 2.50 3.18
N ARG A 139 -7.43 2.41 4.49
CA ARG A 139 -8.36 3.03 5.44
C ARG A 139 -7.58 3.65 6.59
N GLU A 140 -8.05 4.77 7.09
CA GLU A 140 -7.48 5.48 8.24
C GLU A 140 -7.91 4.79 9.57
N LYS A 141 -7.75 3.44 9.63
CA LYS A 141 -8.14 2.59 10.77
C LYS A 141 -7.09 1.53 11.01
N ARG A 142 -7.04 0.97 12.21
CA ARG A 142 -6.10 -0.08 12.62
C ARG A 142 -6.86 -1.34 13.05
N GLY A 143 -6.26 -2.51 12.82
CA GLY A 143 -6.71 -3.80 13.32
C GLY A 143 -7.70 -4.52 12.41
N ILE A 144 -7.84 -5.81 12.65
CA ILE A 144 -8.64 -6.76 11.87
C ILE A 144 -10.14 -6.42 11.84
N ASP A 145 -10.65 -5.76 12.88
CA ASP A 145 -12.08 -5.46 12.99
C ASP A 145 -12.56 -4.41 11.97
N PHE A 146 -11.63 -3.69 11.35
CA PHE A 146 -11.90 -2.71 10.29
C PHE A 146 -11.56 -3.22 8.89
N ALA A 147 -11.15 -4.47 8.76
CA ALA A 147 -10.87 -5.08 7.47
C ALA A 147 -12.15 -5.27 6.66
N ASP A 148 -12.07 -4.98 5.36
CA ASP A 148 -13.18 -5.15 4.41
C ASP A 148 -12.58 -5.28 3.01
N SER A 149 -12.77 -6.42 2.37
CA SER A 149 -12.30 -6.71 1.00
C SER A 149 -12.80 -5.70 -0.03
N LYS A 150 -13.95 -5.06 0.24
CA LYS A 150 -14.52 -4.02 -0.63
C LYS A 150 -13.61 -2.81 -0.82
N VAL A 151 -12.59 -2.61 0.03
CA VAL A 151 -11.60 -1.54 -0.14
C VAL A 151 -10.84 -1.65 -1.47
N PHE A 152 -10.72 -2.86 -2.02
CA PHE A 152 -10.04 -3.13 -3.29
C PHE A 152 -10.93 -2.88 -4.51
N LYS A 153 -12.25 -2.82 -4.32
CA LYS A 153 -13.18 -2.64 -5.44
C LYS A 153 -12.98 -1.28 -6.10
N ASN A 154 -12.69 -1.32 -7.39
CA ASN A 154 -12.38 -0.16 -8.22
C ASN A 154 -11.06 0.58 -7.88
N ALA A 155 -10.26 0.08 -6.95
CA ALA A 155 -8.93 0.61 -6.70
C ALA A 155 -7.96 0.26 -7.83
N ASN A 156 -6.81 0.94 -7.89
CA ASN A 156 -5.71 0.59 -8.77
C ASN A 156 -4.70 -0.29 -8.02
N TYR A 157 -4.01 -1.16 -8.74
CA TYR A 157 -2.89 -1.94 -8.22
C TYR A 157 -1.62 -1.61 -9.03
N ILE A 158 -0.53 -1.32 -8.36
CA ILE A 158 0.75 -1.05 -9.01
C ILE A 158 1.66 -2.25 -8.80
N ILE A 159 2.26 -2.74 -9.88
CA ILE A 159 3.33 -3.75 -9.88
C ILE A 159 4.61 -3.06 -10.32
N ILE A 160 5.69 -3.27 -9.57
CA ILE A 160 7.00 -2.75 -9.96
C ILE A 160 7.64 -3.68 -10.97
N LYS A 161 8.08 -3.11 -12.09
CA LYS A 161 8.80 -3.85 -13.13
C LYS A 161 10.17 -4.27 -12.60
N ASP A 162 10.41 -5.57 -12.59
CA ASP A 162 11.72 -6.15 -12.39
C ASP A 162 11.93 -7.24 -13.46
N GLU A 163 13.02 -7.13 -14.23
CA GLU A 163 13.34 -8.10 -15.29
C GLU A 163 13.61 -9.51 -14.73
N LYS A 164 13.87 -9.63 -13.42
CA LYS A 164 14.06 -10.90 -12.74
C LYS A 164 12.76 -11.67 -12.50
N ASN A 165 11.62 -10.98 -12.52
CA ASN A 165 10.33 -11.62 -12.30
C ASN A 165 9.93 -12.49 -13.49
N LYS A 166 9.44 -13.68 -13.20
CA LYS A 166 8.89 -14.58 -14.22
C LYS A 166 7.59 -14.00 -14.78
N ARG A 167 7.47 -13.97 -16.09
CA ARG A 167 6.29 -13.47 -16.78
C ARG A 167 4.99 -14.15 -16.33
N GLU A 168 5.03 -15.47 -16.16
CA GLU A 168 3.90 -16.26 -15.69
C GLU A 168 3.42 -15.85 -14.27
N ASN A 169 4.34 -15.47 -13.39
CA ASN A 169 4.03 -15.05 -12.04
C ASN A 169 3.45 -13.62 -12.00
N LEU A 170 3.95 -12.74 -12.87
CA LEU A 170 3.37 -11.40 -13.07
C LEU A 170 1.93 -11.49 -13.62
N GLU A 171 1.70 -12.39 -14.57
CA GLU A 171 0.37 -12.66 -15.12
C GLU A 171 -0.56 -13.23 -14.05
N LEU A 172 -0.07 -14.17 -13.22
CA LEU A 172 -0.83 -14.74 -12.11
C LEU A 172 -1.22 -13.69 -11.06
N LEU A 173 -0.28 -12.87 -10.59
CA LEU A 173 -0.57 -11.79 -9.65
C LEU A 173 -1.58 -10.80 -10.26
N SER A 174 -1.39 -10.44 -11.54
CA SER A 174 -2.30 -9.51 -12.22
C SER A 174 -3.72 -10.08 -12.31
N GLU A 175 -3.88 -11.37 -12.51
CA GLU A 175 -5.19 -12.03 -12.55
C GLU A 175 -5.83 -12.10 -11.15
N ILE A 176 -5.05 -12.47 -10.13
CA ILE A 176 -5.49 -12.50 -8.72
C ILE A 176 -6.07 -11.15 -8.31
N VAL A 177 -5.32 -10.06 -8.52
CA VAL A 177 -5.77 -8.72 -8.09
C VAL A 177 -6.99 -8.24 -8.88
N LYS A 178 -7.13 -8.61 -10.16
CA LYS A 178 -8.35 -8.33 -10.92
C LYS A 178 -9.56 -9.07 -10.36
N LEU A 179 -9.40 -10.36 -10.01
CA LEU A 179 -10.46 -11.14 -9.37
C LEU A 179 -10.87 -10.54 -8.01
N MET A 180 -9.96 -9.94 -7.27
CA MET A 180 -10.24 -9.20 -6.03
C MET A 180 -10.99 -7.87 -6.26
N GLY A 181 -11.17 -7.46 -7.51
CA GLY A 181 -11.95 -6.27 -7.88
C GLY A 181 -11.13 -5.00 -8.15
N PHE A 182 -9.81 -5.09 -8.22
CA PHE A 182 -9.00 -3.96 -8.66
C PHE A 182 -9.35 -3.59 -10.12
N LYS A 183 -9.60 -2.29 -10.36
CA LYS A 183 -10.02 -1.81 -11.67
C LYS A 183 -8.90 -1.80 -12.70
N LYS A 184 -7.68 -1.47 -12.25
CA LYS A 184 -6.51 -1.30 -13.12
C LYS A 184 -5.26 -1.85 -12.47
N VAL A 185 -4.47 -2.58 -13.23
CA VAL A 185 -3.11 -2.97 -12.89
C VAL A 185 -2.15 -2.14 -13.74
N SER A 186 -1.24 -1.42 -13.08
CA SER A 186 -0.24 -0.58 -13.74
C SER A 186 1.15 -1.10 -13.42
N PHE A 187 2.07 -0.99 -14.38
CA PHE A 187 3.46 -1.39 -14.24
C PHE A 187 4.34 -0.15 -14.26
N LEU A 188 5.10 0.08 -13.19
CA LEU A 188 6.00 1.22 -13.03
C LEU A 188 7.39 0.74 -12.62
N THR A 189 8.40 1.57 -12.81
CA THR A 189 9.67 1.44 -12.10
C THR A 189 9.51 1.87 -10.65
N ALA A 190 10.43 1.49 -9.77
CA ALA A 190 10.41 1.91 -8.36
C ALA A 190 10.47 3.45 -8.23
N GLN A 191 11.31 4.08 -9.05
CA GLN A 191 11.46 5.54 -9.07
C GLN A 191 10.14 6.22 -9.50
N GLU A 192 9.55 5.83 -10.64
CA GLU A 192 8.26 6.37 -11.10
C GLU A 192 7.17 6.20 -10.03
N HIS A 193 7.14 5.04 -9.38
CA HIS A 193 6.20 4.78 -8.28
C HIS A 193 6.38 5.79 -7.15
N ASP A 194 7.61 5.92 -6.63
CA ASP A 194 7.87 6.75 -5.45
C ASP A 194 7.68 8.25 -5.74
N GLU A 195 8.00 8.72 -6.95
CA GLU A 195 7.68 10.08 -7.42
C GLU A 195 6.17 10.33 -7.47
N ILE A 196 5.40 9.42 -8.07
CA ILE A 196 3.93 9.53 -8.16
C ILE A 196 3.29 9.50 -6.77
N ILE A 197 3.73 8.60 -5.89
CA ILE A 197 3.20 8.46 -4.53
C ILE A 197 3.55 9.67 -3.67
N ALA A 198 4.72 10.26 -3.85
CA ALA A 198 5.08 11.51 -3.17
C ALA A 198 4.05 12.61 -3.43
N PHE A 199 3.60 12.75 -4.68
CA PHE A 199 2.61 13.76 -5.07
C PHE A 199 1.17 13.37 -4.71
N THR A 200 0.73 12.18 -5.13
CA THR A 200 -0.68 11.79 -5.08
C THR A 200 -1.15 11.30 -3.72
N SER A 201 -0.22 10.93 -2.84
CA SER A 201 -0.52 10.39 -1.51
C SER A 201 0.21 11.15 -0.40
N GLN A 202 1.54 11.16 -0.38
CA GLN A 202 2.29 11.67 0.77
C GLN A 202 2.14 13.18 0.94
N LEU A 203 2.22 13.97 -0.14
CA LEU A 203 1.98 15.41 -0.09
C LEU A 203 0.56 15.72 0.38
N THR A 204 -0.45 14.99 -0.09
CA THR A 204 -1.84 15.22 0.33
C THR A 204 -2.04 15.00 1.83
N HIS A 205 -1.39 13.99 2.41
CA HIS A 205 -1.41 13.75 3.86
C HIS A 205 -0.63 14.84 4.61
N ALA A 206 0.53 15.26 4.11
CA ALA A 206 1.29 16.36 4.70
C ALA A 206 0.47 17.66 4.77
N ILE A 207 -0.24 17.99 3.68
CA ILE A 207 -1.14 19.15 3.60
C ILE A 207 -2.28 19.03 4.61
N ALA A 208 -2.95 17.88 4.65
CA ALA A 208 -4.08 17.66 5.57
C ALA A 208 -3.67 17.79 7.03
N VAL A 209 -2.54 17.17 7.42
CA VAL A 209 -1.98 17.26 8.78
C VAL A 209 -1.58 18.71 9.11
N SER A 210 -0.90 19.39 8.18
CA SER A 210 -0.48 20.78 8.37
C SER A 210 -1.68 21.73 8.49
N LEU A 211 -2.72 21.50 7.68
CA LEU A 211 -3.97 22.29 7.75
C LEU A 211 -4.64 22.17 9.11
N VAL A 212 -4.78 20.95 9.63
CA VAL A 212 -5.39 20.73 10.96
C VAL A 212 -4.53 21.36 12.06
N ASN A 213 -3.21 21.15 12.00
CA ASN A 213 -2.29 21.68 13.01
C ASN A 213 -2.11 23.21 12.94
N SER A 214 -2.54 23.87 11.87
CA SER A 214 -2.52 25.32 11.75
C SER A 214 -3.70 26.01 12.43
N ASP A 215 -4.65 25.26 12.98
CA ASP A 215 -5.74 25.82 13.76
C ASP A 215 -5.18 26.51 15.01
N SER A 216 -5.51 27.79 15.18
CA SER A 216 -5.06 28.60 16.32
C SER A 216 -5.81 28.30 17.62
N GLU A 217 -6.82 27.41 17.59
CA GLU A 217 -7.74 27.09 18.69
C GLU A 217 -8.46 28.33 19.29
N LYS A 218 -8.41 29.47 18.59
CA LYS A 218 -9.07 30.71 19.02
C LYS A 218 -10.59 30.57 19.04
N TYR A 219 -11.14 29.74 18.16
CA TYR A 219 -12.56 29.47 18.02
C TYR A 219 -12.83 27.96 18.13
N ASP A 220 -14.07 27.59 18.48
CA ASP A 220 -14.51 26.20 18.38
C ASP A 220 -14.75 25.85 16.89
N THR A 221 -13.65 25.49 16.20
CA THR A 221 -13.62 25.24 14.77
C THR A 221 -14.67 24.20 14.34
N ASN A 222 -14.96 23.20 15.19
CA ASN A 222 -15.95 22.16 14.89
C ASN A 222 -17.35 22.70 14.58
N ARG A 223 -17.70 23.85 15.13
CA ARG A 223 -19.02 24.47 14.94
C ARG A 223 -19.18 25.15 13.58
N PHE A 224 -18.07 25.39 12.86
CA PHE A 224 -18.05 26.20 11.65
C PHE A 224 -17.51 25.47 10.41
N ILE A 225 -17.13 24.19 10.54
CA ILE A 225 -16.60 23.42 9.42
C ILE A 225 -17.68 23.02 8.43
N GLY A 226 -17.44 23.26 7.14
CA GLY A 226 -18.22 22.76 6.02
C GLY A 226 -17.59 21.50 5.38
N ASP A 227 -18.18 21.06 4.28
CA ASP A 227 -17.74 19.84 3.59
C ASP A 227 -16.31 19.99 3.03
N SER A 228 -15.94 21.15 2.50
CA SER A 228 -14.59 21.40 2.00
C SER A 228 -13.51 21.13 3.05
N TYR A 229 -13.72 21.59 4.30
CA TYR A 229 -12.76 21.33 5.37
C TYR A 229 -12.75 19.84 5.74
N ARG A 230 -13.93 19.20 5.87
CA ARG A 230 -14.02 17.77 6.17
C ARG A 230 -13.33 16.91 5.13
N ASP A 231 -13.54 17.19 3.85
CA ASP A 231 -12.96 16.43 2.75
C ASP A 231 -11.43 16.56 2.74
N LEU A 232 -10.90 17.78 2.88
CA LEU A 232 -9.45 18.02 2.89
C LEU A 232 -8.76 17.45 4.12
N THR A 233 -9.43 17.41 5.28
CA THR A 233 -8.84 16.98 6.55
C THR A 233 -9.16 15.54 6.93
N ARG A 234 -9.99 14.83 6.19
CA ARG A 234 -10.39 13.46 6.47
C ARG A 234 -9.18 12.53 6.69
N ILE A 235 -8.15 12.69 5.88
CA ILE A 235 -6.93 11.89 5.92
C ILE A 235 -5.91 12.38 6.96
N ALA A 236 -6.18 13.47 7.69
CA ALA A 236 -5.31 13.94 8.77
C ALA A 236 -5.36 13.04 10.02
N LYS A 237 -6.40 12.19 10.16
CA LYS A 237 -6.43 11.13 11.18
C LYS A 237 -5.51 9.99 10.75
N ILE A 238 -4.24 10.15 11.06
CA ILE A 238 -3.14 9.37 10.50
C ILE A 238 -2.66 8.28 11.47
N ASN A 239 -2.09 7.20 10.94
CA ASN A 239 -1.29 6.25 11.72
C ASN A 239 0.14 6.80 11.80
N GLU A 240 0.50 7.39 12.92
CA GLU A 240 1.75 8.13 13.12
C GLU A 240 2.99 7.30 12.83
N ASP A 241 3.03 6.05 13.27
CA ASP A 241 4.19 5.16 13.08
C ASP A 241 4.37 4.82 11.60
N LEU A 242 3.32 4.34 10.96
CA LEU A 242 3.36 3.97 9.54
C LEU A 242 3.73 5.15 8.64
N TRP A 243 3.08 6.32 8.87
CA TRP A 243 3.30 7.48 8.02
C TRP A 243 4.65 8.14 8.22
N ALA A 244 5.19 8.10 9.44
CA ALA A 244 6.58 8.51 9.69
C ALA A 244 7.56 7.66 8.88
N GLU A 245 7.38 6.33 8.86
CA GLU A 245 8.21 5.42 8.06
C GLU A 245 8.07 5.69 6.54
N LEU A 246 6.83 5.89 6.05
CA LEU A 246 6.57 6.18 4.63
C LEU A 246 7.18 7.51 4.19
N PHE A 247 7.06 8.57 5.00
CA PHE A 247 7.64 9.88 4.70
C PHE A 247 9.16 9.82 4.69
N MET A 248 9.75 9.20 5.71
CA MET A 248 11.22 9.06 5.79
C MET A 248 11.78 8.15 4.70
N GLY A 249 11.04 7.11 4.32
CA GLY A 249 11.45 6.17 3.28
C GLY A 249 11.39 6.75 1.85
N ASN A 250 10.62 7.83 1.65
CA ASN A 250 10.51 8.55 0.37
C ASN A 250 10.86 10.04 0.51
N LYS A 251 11.72 10.37 1.47
CA LYS A 251 12.01 11.73 1.92
C LYS A 251 12.39 12.67 0.78
N LYS A 252 13.23 12.24 -0.15
CA LYS A 252 13.72 13.09 -1.25
C LYS A 252 12.57 13.58 -2.12
N ASN A 253 11.77 12.65 -2.64
CA ASN A 253 10.65 12.95 -3.52
C ASN A 253 9.57 13.80 -2.79
N LEU A 254 9.29 13.46 -1.52
CA LEU A 254 8.32 14.22 -0.74
C LEU A 254 8.76 15.67 -0.52
N LEU A 255 10.04 15.91 -0.19
CA LEU A 255 10.57 17.27 -0.03
C LEU A 255 10.45 18.09 -1.33
N GLU A 256 10.74 17.48 -2.47
CA GLU A 256 10.57 18.13 -3.78
C GLU A 256 9.10 18.51 -4.03
N MET A 257 8.16 17.62 -3.70
CA MET A 257 6.72 17.92 -3.85
C MET A 257 6.22 18.99 -2.88
N ILE A 258 6.70 19.01 -1.65
CA ILE A 258 6.40 20.08 -0.69
C ILE A 258 6.89 21.43 -1.22
N GLN A 259 8.13 21.51 -1.69
CA GLN A 259 8.68 22.75 -2.25
C GLN A 259 7.89 23.25 -3.47
N GLN A 260 7.41 22.35 -4.32
CA GLN A 260 6.55 22.73 -5.46
C GLN A 260 5.21 23.27 -4.97
N PHE A 261 4.61 22.63 -3.98
CA PHE A 261 3.36 23.07 -3.37
C PHE A 261 3.50 24.44 -2.70
N GLU A 262 4.58 24.65 -1.94
CA GLU A 262 4.89 25.95 -1.31
C GLU A 262 4.98 27.07 -2.33
N LYS A 263 5.66 26.84 -3.47
CA LYS A 263 5.73 27.84 -4.57
C LYS A 263 4.35 28.20 -5.12
N GLU A 264 3.47 27.23 -5.30
CA GLU A 264 2.10 27.49 -5.79
C GLU A 264 1.28 28.26 -4.74
N LEU A 265 1.48 27.95 -3.44
CA LEU A 265 0.85 28.68 -2.35
C LEU A 265 1.38 30.13 -2.23
N ASP A 266 2.69 30.33 -2.41
CA ASP A 266 3.31 31.66 -2.41
C ASP A 266 2.76 32.54 -3.54
N ILE A 267 2.50 32.00 -4.74
CA ILE A 267 1.87 32.76 -5.83
C ILE A 267 0.49 33.29 -5.40
N ILE A 268 -0.32 32.48 -4.73
CA ILE A 268 -1.63 32.90 -4.22
C ILE A 268 -1.46 33.99 -3.16
N LYS A 269 -0.53 33.80 -2.23
CA LYS A 269 -0.22 34.75 -1.15
C LYS A 269 0.26 36.09 -1.71
N ASP A 270 1.13 36.09 -2.71
CA ASP A 270 1.66 37.30 -3.34
C ASP A 270 0.58 38.03 -4.14
N ALA A 271 -0.27 37.30 -4.85
CA ALA A 271 -1.42 37.89 -5.55
C ALA A 271 -2.39 38.59 -4.57
N LEU A 272 -2.62 37.99 -3.40
CA LEU A 272 -3.43 38.61 -2.34
C LEU A 272 -2.77 39.88 -1.78
N ASN A 273 -1.48 39.84 -1.49
CA ASN A 273 -0.71 40.95 -0.98
C ASN A 273 -0.72 42.17 -1.94
N ASN A 274 -0.69 41.88 -3.25
CA ASN A 274 -0.65 42.88 -4.31
C ASN A 274 -2.03 43.27 -4.87
N ASN A 275 -3.13 42.73 -4.34
CA ASN A 275 -4.49 42.85 -4.88
C ASN A 275 -4.61 42.44 -6.36
N ASP A 276 -3.82 41.46 -6.79
CA ASP A 276 -3.78 40.98 -8.18
C ASP A 276 -4.87 39.95 -8.45
N LEU A 277 -6.05 40.43 -8.79
CA LEU A 277 -7.20 39.61 -9.19
C LEU A 277 -6.95 38.83 -10.49
N GLY A 278 -6.08 39.34 -11.37
CA GLY A 278 -5.74 38.67 -12.63
C GLY A 278 -5.07 37.33 -12.38
N THR A 279 -3.97 37.34 -11.64
CA THR A 279 -3.22 36.13 -11.26
C THR A 279 -4.10 35.14 -10.48
N LEU A 280 -4.94 35.60 -9.55
CA LEU A 280 -5.86 34.71 -8.83
C LEU A 280 -6.82 33.98 -9.77
N LYS A 281 -7.45 34.70 -10.69
CA LYS A 281 -8.38 34.11 -11.67
C LYS A 281 -7.67 33.11 -12.59
N GLU A 282 -6.48 33.41 -13.07
CA GLU A 282 -5.68 32.50 -13.88
C GLU A 282 -5.38 31.18 -13.14
N LYS A 283 -4.99 31.26 -11.87
CA LYS A 283 -4.74 30.05 -11.04
C LYS A 283 -6.01 29.22 -10.85
N PHE A 284 -7.16 29.84 -10.62
CA PHE A 284 -8.44 29.13 -10.47
C PHE A 284 -8.87 28.45 -11.80
N ILE A 285 -8.74 29.14 -12.92
CA ILE A 285 -9.03 28.57 -14.24
C ILE A 285 -8.10 27.37 -14.52
N MET A 286 -6.81 27.52 -14.23
CA MET A 286 -5.84 26.45 -14.45
C MET A 286 -6.15 25.22 -13.58
N SER A 287 -6.48 25.40 -12.30
CA SER A 287 -6.83 24.28 -11.41
C SER A 287 -8.10 23.56 -11.88
N THR A 288 -9.14 24.31 -12.30
CA THR A 288 -10.38 23.74 -12.86
C THR A 288 -10.08 22.87 -14.08
N ARG A 289 -9.33 23.40 -15.05
CA ARG A 289 -8.95 22.65 -16.27
C ARG A 289 -8.14 21.39 -15.99
N ARG A 290 -7.29 21.41 -14.95
CA ARG A 290 -6.52 20.23 -14.53
C ARG A 290 -7.42 19.20 -13.85
N ARG A 291 -8.36 19.65 -13.02
CA ARG A 291 -9.28 18.77 -12.29
C ARG A 291 -10.25 18.04 -13.22
N GLU A 292 -10.77 18.72 -14.24
CA GLU A 292 -11.63 18.15 -15.30
C GLU A 292 -10.97 16.97 -16.06
N LYS A 293 -9.64 16.85 -16.03
CA LYS A 293 -8.93 15.73 -16.68
C LYS A 293 -8.78 14.51 -15.78
N ILE A 294 -9.10 14.64 -14.50
CA ILE A 294 -8.95 13.57 -13.49
C ILE A 294 -10.28 12.82 -13.30
N ASP A 295 -11.40 13.44 -13.62
CA ASP A 295 -12.73 12.83 -13.60
C ASP A 295 -12.94 11.99 -14.87
#